data_c957ed317df978be15a138538a38b7b8
#
_entry.id   c957ed317df978be15a138538a38b7b8
#
_cell.length_a   1.000
_cell.length_b   1.000
_cell.length_c   1.000
_cell.angle_alpha   90.00
_cell.angle_beta   90.00
_cell.angle_gamma   90.00
#
_symmetry.space_group_name_H-M   'P 1'
#
loop_
_entity.id
_entity.type
_entity.pdbx_description
1 polymer ?
#
loop_
_entity_poly.entity_id
_entity_poly.type
_entity_poly.pdbx_seq_one_letter_code
_entity_poly.pdbx_strand_id
1 'polypeptide(L)'
;LPFFDLANATSASPGTRILGFSNMFKVATGDEPVSVLHGVISARTRLTARRGAYQVPYDGDVYVVDAITNNPGAGGGIITSVDGKLLGMIGKELRNAESNTWINYAVPIPEIRKVVGEIISGQYVREEKSDEEDNPERYNPFDFGLVMIPDVLYRTPAYITSVVPNTAADEAGIQPDDLIVFANDELIQSNRMLKRELGRLEGGDTLRIIVKRGATLVTLEFPVQKKPGS
;
A
#
# COMPACT_ATOMS: atom_id res chain seq x y z
N LEU A 1 -16.55 16.66 21.96
CA LEU A 1 -16.75 15.29 21.50
C LEU A 1 -15.90 14.34 22.34
N PRO A 2 -16.40 13.16 22.74
CA PRO A 2 -15.59 12.11 23.35
C PRO A 2 -14.47 11.68 22.40
N PHE A 3 -13.28 11.44 22.95
CA PHE A 3 -12.12 10.97 22.18
C PHE A 3 -11.28 10.02 23.05
N PHE A 4 -10.47 9.19 22.41
CA PHE A 4 -9.50 8.35 23.12
C PHE A 4 -8.23 9.16 23.39
N ASP A 5 -7.85 9.21 24.68
CA ASP A 5 -6.56 9.80 25.06
C ASP A 5 -5.42 8.82 24.74
N LEU A 6 -4.56 9.19 23.82
CA LEU A 6 -3.40 8.38 23.42
C LEU A 6 -2.39 8.18 24.57
N ALA A 7 -2.39 9.06 25.58
CA ALA A 7 -1.52 8.92 26.74
C ALA A 7 -1.90 7.69 27.60
N ASN A 8 -3.18 7.33 27.61
CA ASN A 8 -3.73 6.20 28.37
C ASN A 8 -3.70 4.87 27.61
N ALA A 9 -3.12 4.86 26.40
CA ALA A 9 -2.98 3.62 25.63
C ALA A 9 -1.97 2.67 26.25
N THR A 10 -2.25 1.39 26.14
CA THR A 10 -1.40 0.31 26.68
C THR A 10 -0.89 -0.59 25.57
N SER A 11 0.18 -1.32 25.83
CA SER A 11 0.67 -2.37 24.94
C SER A 11 -0.04 -3.68 25.27
N ALA A 12 -0.15 -4.54 24.26
CA ALA A 12 -0.75 -5.85 24.37
C ALA A 12 0.21 -6.94 23.86
N SER A 13 0.02 -8.15 24.37
CA SER A 13 0.77 -9.34 23.98
C SER A 13 -0.09 -10.30 23.15
N PRO A 14 0.51 -11.22 22.37
CA PRO A 14 -0.23 -12.32 21.76
C PRO A 14 -1.13 -13.04 22.77
N GLY A 15 -2.34 -13.42 22.34
CA GLY A 15 -3.36 -13.99 23.22
C GLY A 15 -4.30 -12.96 23.88
N THR A 16 -3.99 -11.66 23.79
CA THR A 16 -4.88 -10.61 24.31
C THR A 16 -6.18 -10.56 23.51
N ARG A 17 -7.32 -10.66 24.19
CA ARG A 17 -8.64 -10.45 23.58
C ARG A 17 -8.85 -8.99 23.26
N ILE A 18 -9.43 -8.73 22.09
CA ILE A 18 -9.65 -7.36 21.58
C ILE A 18 -11.09 -7.16 21.12
N LEU A 19 -11.51 -5.90 21.16
CA LEU A 19 -12.67 -5.39 20.46
C LEU A 19 -12.19 -4.42 19.40
N GLY A 20 -12.69 -4.58 18.16
CA GLY A 20 -12.43 -3.67 17.05
C GLY A 20 -13.65 -2.81 16.77
N PHE A 21 -13.46 -1.51 16.59
CA PHE A 21 -14.53 -0.54 16.34
C PHE A 21 -14.25 0.19 15.03
N SER A 22 -15.17 0.14 14.10
CA SER A 22 -15.06 0.88 12.84
C SER A 22 -16.40 0.92 12.10
N ASN A 23 -16.48 1.74 11.04
CA ASN A 23 -17.62 1.72 10.11
C ASN A 23 -17.40 0.65 9.04
N MET A 24 -17.50 -0.61 9.45
CA MET A 24 -17.29 -1.74 8.56
C MET A 24 -18.41 -1.82 7.52
N PHE A 25 -18.01 -2.19 6.31
CA PHE A 25 -18.91 -2.23 5.14
C PHE A 25 -19.46 -0.86 4.71
N LYS A 26 -19.05 0.23 5.35
CA LYS A 26 -19.53 1.61 5.08
C LYS A 26 -21.06 1.73 5.20
N VAL A 27 -21.65 1.03 6.14
CA VAL A 27 -23.10 1.05 6.36
C VAL A 27 -23.53 2.20 7.26
N ALA A 28 -22.67 2.66 8.18
CA ALA A 28 -22.97 3.84 9.00
C ALA A 28 -22.72 5.11 8.19
N THR A 29 -23.77 5.89 7.96
CA THR A 29 -23.76 7.11 7.13
C THR A 29 -24.04 8.39 7.91
N GLY A 30 -24.36 8.28 9.21
CA GLY A 30 -24.70 9.39 10.09
C GLY A 30 -24.50 9.02 11.55
N ASP A 31 -25.56 9.09 12.34
CA ASP A 31 -25.55 8.84 13.78
C ASP A 31 -25.66 7.35 14.16
N GLU A 32 -25.58 6.45 13.18
CA GLU A 32 -25.66 5.03 13.43
C GLU A 32 -24.43 4.55 14.24
N PRO A 33 -24.63 3.54 15.11
CA PRO A 33 -23.55 2.95 15.88
C PRO A 33 -22.48 2.34 14.97
N VAL A 34 -21.20 2.51 15.33
CA VAL A 34 -20.12 1.80 14.66
C VAL A 34 -20.24 0.29 14.87
N SER A 35 -19.73 -0.48 13.91
CA SER A 35 -19.63 -1.93 14.03
C SER A 35 -18.61 -2.32 15.06
N VAL A 36 -18.87 -3.39 15.82
CA VAL A 36 -17.95 -3.96 16.81
C VAL A 36 -17.58 -5.37 16.39
N LEU A 37 -16.29 -5.66 16.38
CA LEU A 37 -15.75 -7.00 16.17
C LEU A 37 -15.05 -7.48 17.44
N HIS A 38 -15.02 -8.79 17.61
CA HIS A 38 -14.24 -9.45 18.64
C HIS A 38 -13.14 -10.30 17.98
N GLY A 39 -11.97 -10.34 18.61
CA GLY A 39 -10.86 -11.16 18.16
C GLY A 39 -9.75 -11.26 19.20
N VAL A 40 -8.60 -11.74 18.75
CA VAL A 40 -7.39 -11.94 19.55
C VAL A 40 -6.18 -11.35 18.80
N ILE A 41 -5.23 -10.81 19.52
CA ILE A 41 -3.91 -10.53 18.97
C ILE A 41 -3.19 -11.87 18.76
N SER A 42 -2.99 -12.26 17.51
CA SER A 42 -2.32 -13.51 17.15
C SER A 42 -0.80 -13.39 17.24
N ALA A 43 -0.25 -12.23 16.88
CA ALA A 43 1.19 -11.96 16.92
C ALA A 43 1.48 -10.47 17.08
N ARG A 44 2.67 -10.14 17.58
CA ARG A 44 3.30 -8.84 17.43
C ARG A 44 4.53 -9.04 16.54
N THR A 45 4.61 -8.31 15.44
CA THR A 45 5.70 -8.42 14.48
C THR A 45 5.96 -7.09 13.82
N ARG A 46 7.09 -6.97 13.15
CA ARG A 46 7.36 -5.82 12.29
C ARG A 46 6.85 -6.14 10.88
N LEU A 47 5.98 -5.30 10.36
CA LEU A 47 5.73 -5.26 8.92
C LEU A 47 6.84 -4.46 8.28
N THR A 48 7.51 -5.06 7.34
CA THR A 48 8.40 -4.37 6.41
C THR A 48 7.72 -4.38 5.06
N ALA A 49 7.68 -3.23 4.40
CA ALA A 49 7.22 -3.13 3.02
C ALA A 49 8.16 -3.96 2.13
N ARG A 50 7.99 -5.29 2.12
CA ARG A 50 8.66 -6.16 1.15
C ARG A 50 7.85 -6.19 -0.11
N ARG A 51 8.57 -6.17 -1.19
CA ARG A 51 8.09 -6.21 -2.57
C ARG A 51 7.57 -7.60 -2.92
N GLY A 52 6.73 -7.66 -3.95
CA GLY A 52 6.23 -8.91 -4.54
C GLY A 52 4.89 -9.32 -3.94
N ALA A 53 4.89 -10.09 -2.86
CA ALA A 53 3.67 -10.70 -2.32
C ALA A 53 2.82 -9.77 -1.44
N TYR A 54 3.39 -8.75 -0.80
CA TYR A 54 2.69 -7.86 0.12
C TYR A 54 3.01 -6.39 -0.15
N GLN A 55 1.98 -5.62 -0.46
CA GLN A 55 2.06 -4.16 -0.51
C GLN A 55 1.58 -3.58 0.81
N VAL A 56 2.51 -3.21 1.68
CA VAL A 56 2.18 -2.63 2.98
C VAL A 56 2.38 -1.12 2.93
N PRO A 57 1.35 -0.32 3.20
CA PRO A 57 1.48 1.14 3.27
C PRO A 57 2.19 1.62 4.53
N TYR A 58 2.61 0.70 5.41
CA TYR A 58 3.19 0.98 6.71
C TYR A 58 4.44 0.09 6.94
N ASP A 59 5.51 0.68 7.42
CA ASP A 59 6.73 -0.01 7.89
C ASP A 59 6.88 0.25 9.39
N GLY A 60 6.81 -0.79 10.19
CA GLY A 60 6.89 -0.70 11.64
C GLY A 60 6.21 -1.85 12.39
N ASP A 61 6.19 -1.76 13.70
CA ASP A 61 5.58 -2.75 14.55
C ASP A 61 4.06 -2.77 14.39
N VAL A 62 3.47 -3.98 14.36
CA VAL A 62 2.03 -4.18 14.27
C VAL A 62 1.56 -5.31 15.18
N TYR A 63 0.29 -5.27 15.52
CA TYR A 63 -0.46 -6.41 16.02
C TYR A 63 -1.14 -7.11 14.84
N VAL A 64 -0.80 -8.37 14.59
CA VAL A 64 -1.59 -9.23 13.70
C VAL A 64 -2.78 -9.73 14.51
N VAL A 65 -3.97 -9.58 13.94
CA VAL A 65 -5.23 -9.92 14.64
C VAL A 65 -6.02 -10.94 13.85
N ASP A 66 -6.79 -11.78 14.53
CA ASP A 66 -7.71 -12.73 13.91
C ASP A 66 -9.12 -12.15 13.71
N ALA A 67 -9.36 -10.93 14.17
CA ALA A 67 -10.59 -10.19 13.87
C ALA A 67 -10.64 -9.84 12.38
N ILE A 68 -11.81 -10.00 11.75
CA ILE A 68 -12.01 -9.74 10.33
C ILE A 68 -12.07 -8.22 10.10
N THR A 69 -10.92 -7.59 9.89
CA THR A 69 -10.78 -6.14 9.67
C THR A 69 -10.47 -5.76 8.22
N ASN A 70 -10.54 -6.72 7.30
CA ASN A 70 -10.28 -6.53 5.87
C ASN A 70 -11.53 -6.13 5.08
N ASN A 71 -12.48 -5.46 5.73
CA ASN A 71 -13.71 -4.99 5.11
C ASN A 71 -13.60 -3.52 4.69
N PRO A 72 -14.27 -3.09 3.61
CA PRO A 72 -14.37 -1.69 3.26
C PRO A 72 -14.84 -0.84 4.44
N GLY A 73 -14.10 0.24 4.75
CA GLY A 73 -14.39 1.13 5.88
C GLY A 73 -13.76 0.73 7.22
N ALA A 74 -13.09 -0.41 7.31
CA ALA A 74 -12.45 -0.85 8.56
C ALA A 74 -11.18 -0.06 8.89
N GLY A 75 -10.37 0.28 7.89
CA GLY A 75 -9.12 1.02 8.08
C GLY A 75 -9.33 2.37 8.78
N GLY A 76 -8.48 2.69 9.74
CA GLY A 76 -8.60 3.86 10.60
C GLY A 76 -9.50 3.68 11.84
N GLY A 77 -10.23 2.55 11.94
CA GLY A 77 -10.88 2.15 13.18
C GLY A 77 -9.88 1.84 14.28
N ILE A 78 -10.38 1.54 15.47
CA ILE A 78 -9.53 1.25 16.63
C ILE A 78 -9.69 -0.17 17.12
N ILE A 79 -8.68 -0.67 17.81
CA ILE A 79 -8.78 -1.86 18.66
C ILE A 79 -8.57 -1.48 20.13
N THR A 80 -9.37 -2.09 21.00
CA THR A 80 -9.24 -1.98 22.45
C THR A 80 -9.10 -3.36 23.07
N SER A 81 -8.64 -3.42 24.31
CA SER A 81 -8.87 -4.59 25.16
C SER A 81 -10.35 -4.71 25.51
N VAL A 82 -10.77 -5.84 26.05
CA VAL A 82 -12.18 -6.07 26.46
C VAL A 82 -12.65 -5.15 27.59
N ASP A 83 -11.72 -4.57 28.34
CA ASP A 83 -11.94 -3.56 29.39
C ASP A 83 -11.84 -2.12 28.87
N GLY A 84 -11.80 -1.92 27.54
CA GLY A 84 -11.91 -0.62 26.89
C GLY A 84 -10.60 0.17 26.79
N LYS A 85 -9.44 -0.40 27.11
CA LYS A 85 -8.14 0.27 26.95
C LYS A 85 -7.72 0.30 25.48
N LEU A 86 -7.38 1.47 24.98
CA LEU A 86 -6.94 1.67 23.63
C LEU A 86 -5.61 0.94 23.38
N LEU A 87 -5.54 0.13 22.32
CA LEU A 87 -4.38 -0.67 21.94
C LEU A 87 -3.76 -0.26 20.61
N GLY A 88 -4.59 -0.03 19.60
CA GLY A 88 -4.09 0.23 18.25
C GLY A 88 -5.13 0.80 17.29
N MET A 89 -4.67 1.17 16.13
CA MET A 89 -5.48 1.63 15.00
C MET A 89 -5.48 0.54 13.91
N ILE A 90 -6.65 0.19 13.41
CA ILE A 90 -6.83 -0.80 12.34
C ILE A 90 -6.13 -0.30 11.08
N GLY A 91 -5.22 -1.10 10.55
CA GLY A 91 -4.50 -0.83 9.32
C GLY A 91 -5.35 -1.06 8.08
N LYS A 92 -4.78 -0.73 6.92
CA LYS A 92 -5.35 -1.09 5.63
C LYS A 92 -5.22 -2.61 5.45
N GLU A 93 -6.18 -3.22 4.77
CA GLU A 93 -6.11 -4.63 4.39
C GLU A 93 -4.80 -4.97 3.68
N LEU A 94 -4.28 -6.15 3.96
CA LEU A 94 -3.08 -6.69 3.36
C LEU A 94 -3.40 -8.04 2.76
N ARG A 95 -3.23 -8.17 1.44
CA ARG A 95 -3.47 -9.40 0.70
C ARG A 95 -2.17 -9.90 0.11
N ASN A 96 -1.89 -11.18 0.30
CA ASN A 96 -0.84 -11.85 -0.45
C ASN A 96 -1.39 -12.23 -1.84
N ALA A 97 -0.77 -11.71 -2.90
CA ALA A 97 -1.23 -11.93 -4.28
C ALA A 97 -1.09 -13.40 -4.71
N GLU A 98 -0.07 -14.10 -4.24
CA GLU A 98 0.20 -15.48 -4.64
C GLU A 98 -0.69 -16.49 -3.92
N SER A 99 -0.83 -16.36 -2.59
CA SER A 99 -1.60 -17.29 -1.78
C SER A 99 -3.06 -16.87 -1.55
N ASN A 100 -3.44 -15.67 -1.98
CA ASN A 100 -4.74 -15.06 -1.70
C ASN A 100 -5.07 -14.99 -0.20
N THR A 101 -4.05 -14.96 0.64
CA THR A 101 -4.20 -14.89 2.10
C THR A 101 -4.32 -13.44 2.53
N TRP A 102 -5.29 -13.17 3.39
CA TRP A 102 -5.52 -11.87 3.98
C TRP A 102 -4.89 -11.79 5.36
N ILE A 103 -4.18 -10.71 5.66
CA ILE A 103 -3.64 -10.41 6.98
C ILE A 103 -4.38 -9.19 7.51
N ASN A 104 -4.98 -9.35 8.68
CA ASN A 104 -5.59 -8.27 9.44
C ASN A 104 -4.58 -7.78 10.47
N TYR A 105 -4.35 -6.48 10.51
CA TYR A 105 -3.40 -5.90 11.46
C TYR A 105 -3.87 -4.56 12.01
N ALA A 106 -3.31 -4.19 13.14
CA ALA A 106 -3.47 -2.88 13.73
C ALA A 106 -2.09 -2.30 14.11
N VAL A 107 -1.92 -1.00 13.90
CA VAL A 107 -0.73 -0.26 14.31
C VAL A 107 -0.85 0.06 15.80
N PRO A 108 0.10 -0.33 16.65
CA PRO A 108 0.07 -0.01 18.09
C PRO A 108 0.05 1.50 18.32
N ILE A 109 -0.70 1.96 19.31
CA ILE A 109 -0.79 3.40 19.64
C ILE A 109 0.57 4.03 19.96
N PRO A 110 1.53 3.37 20.64
CA PRO A 110 2.88 3.94 20.83
C PRO A 110 3.55 4.38 19.54
N GLU A 111 3.35 3.65 18.43
CA GLU A 111 3.90 4.00 17.10
C GLU A 111 3.24 5.25 16.50
N ILE A 112 1.97 5.44 16.78
CA ILE A 112 1.17 6.55 16.24
C ILE A 112 1.37 7.82 17.08
N ARG A 113 1.60 7.68 18.39
CA ARG A 113 1.64 8.79 19.36
C ARG A 113 2.62 9.89 18.97
N LYS A 114 3.80 9.52 18.48
CA LYS A 114 4.83 10.47 18.04
C LYS A 114 4.28 11.36 16.92
N VAL A 115 3.76 10.73 15.88
CA VAL A 115 3.24 11.43 14.69
C VAL A 115 2.05 12.32 15.06
N VAL A 116 1.14 11.84 15.89
CA VAL A 116 0.00 12.65 16.38
C VAL A 116 0.48 13.83 17.21
N GLY A 117 1.50 13.65 18.07
CA GLY A 117 2.12 14.75 18.82
C GLY A 117 2.73 15.82 17.91
N GLU A 118 3.42 15.42 16.86
CA GLU A 118 3.98 16.32 15.85
C GLU A 118 2.89 17.07 15.07
N ILE A 119 1.78 16.41 14.73
CA ILE A 119 0.63 17.05 14.07
C ILE A 119 0.00 18.10 14.99
N ILE A 120 -0.26 17.76 16.25
CA ILE A 120 -0.90 18.68 17.22
C ILE A 120 -0.01 19.89 17.51
N SER A 121 1.32 19.69 17.60
CA SER A 121 2.27 20.78 17.82
C SER A 121 2.56 21.62 16.57
N GLY A 122 2.02 21.25 15.41
CA GLY A 122 2.33 21.90 14.13
C GLY A 122 3.74 21.63 13.61
N GLN A 123 4.46 20.69 14.21
CA GLN A 123 5.82 20.30 13.82
C GLN A 123 5.84 19.15 12.80
N TYR A 124 4.68 18.55 12.52
CA TYR A 124 4.58 17.51 11.53
C TYR A 124 4.90 18.05 10.14
N VAL A 125 6.06 17.72 9.67
CA VAL A 125 6.40 17.86 8.25
C VAL A 125 6.01 16.54 7.60
N ARG A 126 4.99 16.56 6.74
CA ARG A 126 4.77 15.43 5.85
C ARG A 126 6.08 15.24 5.12
N GLU A 127 6.82 14.17 5.44
CA GLU A 127 7.81 13.70 4.50
C GLU A 127 7.03 13.48 3.20
N GLU A 128 7.05 14.47 2.32
CA GLU A 128 7.01 14.13 0.92
C GLU A 128 8.18 13.17 0.82
N LYS A 129 7.92 11.87 0.82
CA LYS A 129 8.88 10.92 0.29
C LYS A 129 9.21 11.57 -1.04
N SER A 130 10.33 12.27 -1.05
CA SER A 130 10.93 12.79 -2.27
C SER A 130 10.75 11.64 -3.21
N ASP A 131 10.02 11.86 -4.29
CA ASP A 131 9.90 10.86 -5.32
C ASP A 131 11.36 10.45 -5.51
N GLU A 132 11.73 9.26 -4.97
CA GLU A 132 13.10 8.74 -5.03
C GLU A 132 13.30 8.32 -6.49
N GLU A 133 13.01 9.29 -7.37
CA GLU A 133 13.04 9.14 -8.81
C GLU A 133 14.44 8.85 -9.31
N ASP A 134 15.46 9.22 -8.52
CA ASP A 134 16.87 9.12 -8.93
C ASP A 134 17.69 8.08 -8.14
N ASN A 135 17.04 7.13 -7.44
CA ASN A 135 17.80 6.01 -6.90
C ASN A 135 18.17 5.05 -8.05
N PRO A 136 19.46 4.96 -8.45
CA PRO A 136 19.90 4.11 -9.56
C PRO A 136 19.65 2.61 -9.32
N GLU A 137 19.45 2.19 -8.06
CA GLU A 137 19.11 0.80 -7.71
C GLU A 137 17.64 0.46 -7.99
N ARG A 138 16.76 1.47 -8.14
CA ARG A 138 15.34 1.26 -8.40
C ARG A 138 15.04 1.14 -9.90
N TYR A 139 14.06 0.30 -10.22
CA TYR A 139 13.57 0.23 -11.57
C TYR A 139 12.72 1.45 -11.91
N ASN A 140 12.89 1.92 -13.13
CA ASN A 140 12.13 3.01 -13.72
C ASN A 140 11.61 2.57 -15.12
N PRO A 141 10.71 3.31 -15.75
CA PRO A 141 10.17 2.93 -17.05
C PRO A 141 11.23 2.65 -18.12
N PHE A 142 12.31 3.42 -18.14
CA PHE A 142 13.37 3.28 -19.14
C PHE A 142 14.16 1.98 -19.00
N ASP A 143 14.28 1.42 -17.78
CA ASP A 143 14.93 0.12 -17.55
C ASP A 143 14.24 -1.04 -18.29
N PHE A 144 12.95 -0.86 -18.61
CA PHE A 144 12.15 -1.80 -19.41
C PHE A 144 12.06 -1.42 -20.87
N GLY A 145 12.62 -0.26 -21.27
CA GLY A 145 12.51 0.28 -22.61
C GLY A 145 11.26 1.13 -22.86
N LEU A 146 10.57 1.54 -21.80
CA LEU A 146 9.38 2.40 -21.90
C LEU A 146 9.80 3.87 -21.92
N VAL A 147 9.45 4.57 -22.99
CA VAL A 147 9.60 6.03 -23.08
C VAL A 147 8.23 6.65 -22.85
N MET A 148 8.11 7.35 -21.74
CA MET A 148 6.85 7.95 -21.30
C MET A 148 6.70 9.38 -21.78
N ILE A 149 5.46 9.86 -21.85
CA ILE A 149 5.22 11.29 -22.01
C ILE A 149 5.89 12.08 -20.87
N PRO A 150 6.51 13.25 -21.13
CA PRO A 150 7.12 14.06 -20.08
C PRO A 150 6.17 14.39 -18.93
N ASP A 151 6.64 14.27 -17.69
CA ASP A 151 5.86 14.49 -16.48
C ASP A 151 5.71 16.00 -16.17
N VAL A 152 4.87 16.67 -16.96
CA VAL A 152 4.66 18.13 -16.86
C VAL A 152 3.59 18.53 -15.87
N LEU A 153 2.62 17.64 -15.61
CA LEU A 153 1.50 17.87 -14.71
C LEU A 153 1.55 16.91 -13.51
N TYR A 154 1.02 17.33 -12.38
CA TYR A 154 0.94 16.48 -11.18
C TYR A 154 0.27 15.11 -11.42
N ARG A 155 -0.63 15.02 -12.40
CA ARG A 155 -1.32 13.79 -12.82
C ARG A 155 -1.12 13.53 -14.32
N THR A 156 0.12 13.62 -14.81
CA THR A 156 0.43 13.17 -16.17
C THR A 156 0.12 11.67 -16.29
N PRO A 157 -0.74 11.25 -17.21
CA PRO A 157 -1.09 9.84 -17.38
C PRO A 157 0.13 9.00 -17.78
N ALA A 158 0.13 7.73 -17.46
CA ALA A 158 1.20 6.79 -17.82
C ALA A 158 1.08 6.37 -19.30
N TYR A 159 1.33 7.32 -20.19
CA TYR A 159 1.20 7.18 -21.64
C TYR A 159 2.56 6.93 -22.27
N ILE A 160 2.64 5.92 -23.12
CA ILE A 160 3.87 5.48 -23.79
C ILE A 160 4.00 6.22 -25.14
N THR A 161 5.07 7.00 -25.27
CA THR A 161 5.36 7.71 -26.52
C THR A 161 6.16 6.86 -27.50
N SER A 162 7.06 6.02 -26.97
CA SER A 162 7.82 5.07 -27.79
C SER A 162 8.33 3.91 -26.94
N VAL A 163 8.72 2.84 -27.60
CA VAL A 163 9.34 1.65 -26.97
C VAL A 163 10.73 1.48 -27.59
N VAL A 164 11.72 1.24 -26.74
CA VAL A 164 13.09 1.00 -27.21
C VAL A 164 13.18 -0.43 -27.78
N PRO A 165 13.66 -0.59 -29.02
CA PRO A 165 13.77 -1.90 -29.65
C PRO A 165 14.67 -2.87 -28.87
N ASN A 166 14.34 -4.17 -28.91
CA ASN A 166 15.07 -5.25 -28.25
C ASN A 166 15.13 -5.10 -26.71
N THR A 167 14.09 -4.57 -26.10
CA THR A 167 13.92 -4.47 -24.65
C THR A 167 12.77 -5.35 -24.17
N ALA A 168 12.68 -5.55 -22.85
CA ALA A 168 11.62 -6.36 -22.26
C ALA A 168 10.21 -5.89 -22.65
N ALA A 169 9.99 -4.57 -22.75
CA ALA A 169 8.72 -4.02 -23.18
C ALA A 169 8.41 -4.29 -24.68
N ASP A 170 9.43 -4.20 -25.53
CA ASP A 170 9.31 -4.50 -26.96
C ASP A 170 9.00 -5.99 -27.20
N GLU A 171 9.76 -6.87 -26.55
CA GLU A 171 9.57 -8.32 -26.63
C GLU A 171 8.19 -8.75 -26.09
N ALA A 172 7.68 -8.07 -25.07
CA ALA A 172 6.34 -8.31 -24.52
C ALA A 172 5.23 -7.76 -25.42
N GLY A 173 5.54 -6.96 -26.43
CA GLY A 173 4.59 -6.42 -27.39
C GLY A 173 3.87 -5.15 -26.93
N ILE A 174 4.50 -4.37 -26.05
CA ILE A 174 4.05 -3.00 -25.75
C ILE A 174 4.28 -2.12 -26.98
N GLN A 175 3.36 -1.20 -27.24
CA GLN A 175 3.38 -0.34 -28.43
C GLN A 175 3.34 1.14 -28.05
N PRO A 176 3.85 2.02 -28.93
CA PRO A 176 3.55 3.44 -28.83
C PRO A 176 2.04 3.68 -28.78
N ASP A 177 1.62 4.73 -28.09
CA ASP A 177 0.23 5.11 -27.86
C ASP A 177 -0.53 4.19 -26.88
N ASP A 178 0.11 3.22 -26.25
CA ASP A 178 -0.46 2.49 -25.13
C ASP A 178 -0.56 3.39 -23.88
N LEU A 179 -1.70 3.30 -23.19
CA LEU A 179 -1.88 3.91 -21.87
C LEU A 179 -1.83 2.82 -20.80
N ILE A 180 -0.83 2.87 -19.94
CA ILE A 180 -0.76 1.93 -18.80
C ILE A 180 -1.87 2.27 -17.79
N VAL A 181 -2.74 1.30 -17.53
CA VAL A 181 -3.86 1.44 -16.59
C VAL A 181 -3.68 0.61 -15.32
N PHE A 182 -2.91 -0.50 -15.40
CA PHE A 182 -2.47 -1.27 -14.24
C PHE A 182 -1.02 -1.69 -14.39
N ALA A 183 -0.31 -1.70 -13.26
CA ALA A 183 0.99 -2.37 -13.11
C ALA A 183 0.87 -3.31 -11.91
N ASN A 184 1.09 -4.60 -12.13
CA ASN A 184 0.69 -5.66 -11.24
C ASN A 184 -0.81 -5.55 -10.90
N ASP A 185 -1.20 -5.46 -9.63
CA ASP A 185 -2.59 -5.28 -9.22
C ASP A 185 -2.94 -3.83 -8.86
N GLU A 186 -2.03 -2.88 -9.11
CA GLU A 186 -2.20 -1.47 -8.75
C GLU A 186 -2.74 -0.66 -9.94
N LEU A 187 -3.81 0.12 -9.70
CA LEU A 187 -4.36 1.05 -10.67
C LEU A 187 -3.40 2.23 -10.88
N ILE A 188 -2.94 2.41 -12.11
CA ILE A 188 -2.00 3.48 -12.49
C ILE A 188 -2.76 4.67 -13.05
N GLN A 189 -2.80 5.76 -12.29
CA GLN A 189 -3.46 7.01 -12.68
C GLN A 189 -2.48 8.10 -13.12
N SER A 190 -1.17 7.87 -12.98
CA SER A 190 -0.15 8.85 -13.36
C SER A 190 1.22 8.19 -13.56
N ASN A 191 2.12 8.87 -14.27
CA ASN A 191 3.53 8.49 -14.40
C ASN A 191 4.21 8.29 -13.04
N ARG A 192 3.90 9.14 -12.05
CA ARG A 192 4.47 9.02 -10.70
C ARG A 192 4.04 7.73 -10.01
N MET A 193 2.78 7.34 -10.17
CA MET A 193 2.31 6.07 -9.63
C MET A 193 3.00 4.89 -10.31
N LEU A 194 3.19 4.94 -11.63
CA LEU A 194 3.94 3.93 -12.36
C LEU A 194 5.39 3.83 -11.86
N LYS A 195 6.11 4.95 -11.81
CA LYS A 195 7.49 4.99 -11.32
C LYS A 195 7.61 4.42 -9.91
N ARG A 196 6.69 4.78 -9.02
CA ARG A 196 6.64 4.25 -7.65
C ARG A 196 6.42 2.75 -7.64
N GLU A 197 5.56 2.23 -8.52
CA GLU A 197 5.27 0.80 -8.60
C GLU A 197 6.46 0.03 -9.16
N LEU A 198 7.06 0.51 -10.25
CA LEU A 198 8.27 -0.08 -10.81
C LEU A 198 9.45 -0.05 -9.82
N GLY A 199 9.58 1.04 -9.06
CA GLY A 199 10.59 1.18 -8.02
C GLY A 199 10.51 0.16 -6.88
N ARG A 200 9.45 -0.65 -6.80
CA ARG A 200 9.25 -1.72 -5.81
C ARG A 200 9.69 -3.10 -6.31
N LEU A 201 9.97 -3.21 -7.60
CA LEU A 201 10.35 -4.47 -8.23
C LEU A 201 11.77 -4.88 -7.81
N GLU A 202 11.98 -6.19 -7.78
CA GLU A 202 13.29 -6.82 -7.58
C GLU A 202 13.66 -7.65 -8.80
N GLY A 203 14.97 -7.84 -9.01
CA GLY A 203 15.43 -8.70 -10.10
C GLY A 203 14.98 -10.15 -9.89
N GLY A 204 14.28 -10.68 -10.88
CA GLY A 204 13.63 -11.99 -10.84
C GLY A 204 12.12 -11.94 -10.65
N ASP A 205 11.54 -10.79 -10.35
CA ASP A 205 10.09 -10.60 -10.36
C ASP A 205 9.51 -10.72 -11.78
N THR A 206 8.21 -10.92 -11.88
CA THR A 206 7.45 -10.77 -13.12
C THR A 206 6.63 -9.49 -13.03
N LEU A 207 6.81 -8.58 -13.99
CA LEU A 207 5.99 -7.39 -14.12
C LEU A 207 4.81 -7.66 -15.04
N ARG A 208 3.59 -7.50 -14.52
CA ARG A 208 2.36 -7.57 -15.28
C ARG A 208 1.83 -6.16 -15.53
N ILE A 209 1.69 -5.79 -16.78
CA ILE A 209 1.13 -4.50 -17.19
C ILE A 209 -0.18 -4.73 -17.95
N ILE A 210 -1.20 -3.95 -17.61
CA ILE A 210 -2.41 -3.85 -18.43
C ILE A 210 -2.42 -2.48 -19.07
N VAL A 211 -2.43 -2.47 -20.40
CA VAL A 211 -2.50 -1.25 -21.20
C VAL A 211 -3.87 -1.11 -21.87
N LYS A 212 -4.31 0.13 -22.00
CA LYS A 212 -5.41 0.48 -22.89
C LYS A 212 -4.83 0.83 -24.25
N ARG A 213 -5.14 0.00 -25.25
CA ARG A 213 -4.75 0.16 -26.65
C ARG A 213 -6.01 0.41 -27.46
N GLY A 214 -6.21 1.66 -27.87
CA GLY A 214 -7.47 2.09 -28.49
C GLY A 214 -8.66 1.85 -27.54
N ALA A 215 -9.60 0.99 -27.93
CA ALA A 215 -10.78 0.63 -27.14
C ALA A 215 -10.61 -0.66 -26.31
N THR A 216 -9.48 -1.37 -26.40
CA THR A 216 -9.25 -2.67 -25.77
C THR A 216 -8.25 -2.58 -24.63
N LEU A 217 -8.37 -3.51 -23.65
CA LEU A 217 -7.36 -3.73 -22.63
C LEU A 217 -6.52 -4.94 -23.03
N VAL A 218 -5.21 -4.78 -22.98
CA VAL A 218 -4.23 -5.82 -23.30
C VAL A 218 -3.39 -6.07 -22.07
N THR A 219 -3.31 -7.34 -21.65
CA THR A 219 -2.43 -7.76 -20.54
C THR A 219 -1.12 -8.28 -21.12
N LEU A 220 -0.02 -7.79 -20.57
CA LEU A 220 1.35 -8.11 -21.00
C LEU A 220 2.17 -8.44 -19.75
N GLU A 221 3.03 -9.45 -19.83
CA GLU A 221 3.89 -9.89 -18.74
C GLU A 221 5.31 -10.07 -19.25
N PHE A 222 6.28 -9.67 -18.45
CA PHE A 222 7.70 -9.87 -18.76
C PHE A 222 8.56 -9.95 -17.49
N PRO A 223 9.68 -10.69 -17.53
CA PRO A 223 10.55 -10.86 -16.39
C PRO A 223 11.34 -9.58 -16.10
N VAL A 224 11.53 -9.28 -14.83
CA VAL A 224 12.39 -8.19 -14.35
C VAL A 224 13.83 -8.70 -14.26
N GLN A 225 14.69 -8.21 -15.15
CA GLN A 225 16.10 -8.58 -15.14
C GLN A 225 16.81 -7.91 -13.95
N LYS A 226 17.78 -8.62 -13.34
CA LYS A 226 18.61 -8.01 -12.28
C LYS A 226 19.44 -6.87 -12.85
N LYS A 227 19.49 -5.73 -12.12
CA LYS A 227 20.40 -4.66 -12.46
C LYS A 227 21.85 -5.08 -12.21
N PRO A 228 22.77 -4.71 -13.10
CA PRO A 228 24.19 -4.95 -12.87
C PRO A 228 24.64 -4.18 -11.61
N GLY A 229 25.07 -4.89 -10.58
CA GLY A 229 25.61 -4.30 -9.35
C GLY A 229 24.72 -4.32 -8.11
N SER A 230 23.57 -5.02 -8.16
CA SER A 230 22.72 -5.29 -7.00
C SER A 230 22.96 -6.70 -6.44
#